data_3bafc373165beb59dd2367361a8d6d17
#
_entry.id   3bafc373165beb59dd2367361a8d6d17
#
_cell.length_a   1.000
_cell.length_b   1.000
_cell.length_c   1.000
_cell.angle_alpha   90.00
_cell.angle_beta   90.00
_cell.angle_gamma   90.00
#
_symmetry.space_group_name_H-M   'P 1'
#
loop_
_entity.id
_entity.type
_entity.pdbx_description
1 polymer ?
#
loop_
_entity_poly.entity_id
_entity_poly.type
_entity_poly.pdbx_seq_one_letter_code
_entity_poly.pdbx_strand_id
1 'polypeptide(L)'
;MKRKKLTASMIALVMSVSLPMTTYAANWYLEDGSVTVNADNSGQTVTQGSGSAVPDEAPVITQRGSSAETSNTITINAAENATANVTISNVNIGTSSAAIATSGKGNVNIELDGTNTLKSGREHAGLEKSGDGKLTITDENGNGKLIATGGQYGAGIGGGFYEGGKNITIAGGKVTANGGDYGAGIGGGQEGDGSNITITGGEVTAAGGTNGAGIGGGGGISGKGEKISISGDAALKVQGGLTDGWDGAGAGIGNGGSHNGDFLSGTIPVNGAETEPDTSNLTTGKIEYYAPGADMTKDEPTSTILGSGQPASPGETAASVEYRMQTSASEPVQGNGKSTGYKAPVQGRFYQVVGQDGKDMIFCTAQKKDVLAIATDSDFAMLTGKMEDIEALRKQGVRRIIFATKRATSTFLVSELLEKRAYGEIWSLIHDGENVAFTAVEKMMDISSILTRL
;
A
#
# COMPACT_ATOMS: atom_id res chain seq x y z
N MET A 1 -35.89 -60.66 -66.47
CA MET A 1 -36.15 -60.16 -65.08
C MET A 1 -34.84 -59.98 -64.35
N LYS A 2 -34.36 -58.73 -64.24
CA LYS A 2 -33.10 -58.37 -63.46
C LYS A 2 -33.51 -57.96 -62.09
N ARG A 3 -33.13 -58.69 -61.04
CA ARG A 3 -33.30 -58.30 -59.62
C ARG A 3 -32.24 -57.30 -59.24
N LYS A 4 -32.61 -56.05 -58.88
CA LYS A 4 -31.77 -55.06 -58.26
C LYS A 4 -31.64 -55.41 -56.77
N LYS A 5 -30.38 -55.61 -56.30
CA LYS A 5 -30.08 -55.70 -54.88
C LYS A 5 -30.00 -54.27 -54.31
N LEU A 6 -30.86 -53.95 -53.35
CA LEU A 6 -30.77 -52.78 -52.54
C LEU A 6 -29.77 -53.05 -51.37
N THR A 7 -28.64 -52.39 -51.36
CA THR A 7 -27.77 -52.37 -50.22
C THR A 7 -28.19 -51.20 -49.28
N ALA A 8 -28.72 -51.56 -48.14
CA ALA A 8 -28.99 -50.55 -47.05
C ALA A 8 -27.70 -50.21 -46.36
N SER A 9 -27.23 -48.96 -46.53
CA SER A 9 -26.16 -48.40 -45.74
C SER A 9 -26.75 -47.93 -44.40
N MET A 10 -26.43 -48.65 -43.33
CA MET A 10 -26.70 -48.22 -41.97
C MET A 10 -25.66 -47.13 -41.56
N ILE A 11 -26.07 -45.88 -41.58
CA ILE A 11 -25.27 -44.77 -40.95
C ILE A 11 -25.57 -44.84 -39.47
N ALA A 12 -24.59 -45.31 -38.66
CA ALA A 12 -24.63 -45.21 -37.22
C ALA A 12 -24.32 -43.77 -36.85
N LEU A 13 -25.34 -42.98 -36.52
CA LEU A 13 -25.21 -41.67 -35.92
C LEU A 13 -24.78 -41.85 -34.44
N VAL A 14 -23.48 -41.74 -34.16
CA VAL A 14 -22.99 -41.68 -32.81
C VAL A 14 -23.35 -40.27 -32.29
N MET A 15 -24.47 -40.12 -31.60
CA MET A 15 -24.74 -38.97 -30.75
C MET A 15 -23.80 -39.06 -29.57
N SER A 16 -22.74 -38.27 -29.57
CA SER A 16 -21.99 -37.96 -28.36
C SER A 16 -22.89 -37.07 -27.49
N VAL A 17 -23.61 -37.69 -26.56
CA VAL A 17 -24.27 -36.96 -25.48
C VAL A 17 -23.13 -36.48 -24.55
N SER A 18 -22.68 -35.27 -24.75
CA SER A 18 -21.91 -34.58 -23.72
C SER A 18 -22.87 -34.26 -22.57
N LEU A 19 -22.93 -35.15 -21.59
CA LEU A 19 -23.53 -34.83 -20.31
C LEU A 19 -22.73 -33.65 -19.75
N PRO A 20 -23.39 -32.57 -19.29
CA PRO A 20 -22.68 -31.57 -18.50
C PRO A 20 -22.12 -32.32 -17.28
N MET A 21 -20.81 -32.51 -17.23
CA MET A 21 -20.15 -32.92 -16.00
C MET A 21 -20.33 -31.76 -15.07
N THR A 22 -21.22 -31.89 -14.08
CA THR A 22 -21.19 -31.03 -12.92
C THR A 22 -19.87 -31.32 -12.23
N THR A 23 -18.88 -30.49 -12.49
CA THR A 23 -17.61 -30.52 -11.77
C THR A 23 -17.90 -30.08 -10.35
N TYR A 24 -18.00 -31.02 -9.43
CA TYR A 24 -17.95 -30.71 -8.01
C TYR A 24 -16.54 -30.23 -7.72
N ALA A 25 -16.39 -29.10 -7.02
CA ALA A 25 -15.12 -28.66 -6.48
C ALA A 25 -14.47 -29.80 -5.67
N ALA A 26 -13.34 -30.29 -6.11
CA ALA A 26 -12.63 -31.34 -5.39
C ALA A 26 -11.72 -30.73 -4.33
N ASN A 27 -11.59 -31.43 -3.19
CA ASN A 27 -10.60 -31.09 -2.18
C ASN A 27 -9.25 -31.72 -2.54
N TRP A 28 -8.21 -30.89 -2.66
CA TRP A 28 -6.83 -31.25 -2.92
C TRP A 28 -6.01 -31.04 -1.66
N TYR A 29 -5.62 -32.14 -1.01
CA TYR A 29 -4.95 -32.08 0.29
C TYR A 29 -3.44 -31.99 0.12
N LEU A 30 -2.81 -30.96 0.67
CA LEU A 30 -1.37 -30.73 0.54
C LEU A 30 -0.52 -31.87 1.17
N GLU A 31 -1.08 -32.68 2.07
CA GLU A 31 -0.40 -33.88 2.58
C GLU A 31 -0.15 -34.94 1.49
N ASP A 32 -0.93 -34.92 0.43
CA ASP A 32 -0.81 -35.88 -0.69
C ASP A 32 0.19 -35.42 -1.78
N GLY A 33 0.80 -34.22 -1.59
CA GLY A 33 1.82 -33.65 -2.48
C GLY A 33 1.51 -32.23 -2.93
N SER A 34 2.48 -31.59 -3.57
CA SER A 34 2.31 -30.27 -4.17
C SER A 34 1.23 -30.27 -5.24
N VAL A 35 0.50 -29.15 -5.37
CA VAL A 35 -0.60 -29.01 -6.30
C VAL A 35 -0.23 -28.02 -7.40
N THR A 36 -0.48 -28.43 -8.67
CA THR A 36 -0.35 -27.53 -9.83
C THR A 36 -1.70 -27.37 -10.51
N VAL A 37 -2.14 -26.14 -10.65
CA VAL A 37 -3.35 -25.75 -11.38
C VAL A 37 -2.92 -25.11 -12.69
N ASN A 38 -3.46 -25.60 -13.82
CA ASN A 38 -3.23 -25.03 -15.14
C ASN A 38 -4.57 -24.68 -15.76
N ALA A 39 -4.73 -23.42 -16.16
CA ALA A 39 -5.89 -22.94 -16.88
C ALA A 39 -5.47 -22.49 -18.29
N ASP A 40 -6.20 -22.93 -19.29
CA ASP A 40 -6.06 -22.53 -20.68
C ASP A 40 -7.44 -22.35 -21.35
N ASN A 41 -7.47 -22.10 -22.66
CA ASN A 41 -8.70 -21.89 -23.39
C ASN A 41 -9.57 -23.15 -23.49
N SER A 42 -9.10 -24.33 -23.06
CA SER A 42 -9.85 -25.58 -23.02
C SER A 42 -10.44 -25.90 -21.65
N GLY A 43 -10.09 -25.14 -20.63
CA GLY A 43 -10.55 -25.30 -19.26
C GLY A 43 -9.42 -25.35 -18.25
N GLN A 44 -9.75 -25.72 -17.02
CA GLN A 44 -8.81 -25.80 -15.91
C GLN A 44 -8.55 -27.25 -15.52
N THR A 45 -7.31 -27.56 -15.22
CA THR A 45 -6.88 -28.88 -14.73
C THR A 45 -6.02 -28.74 -13.48
N VAL A 46 -6.06 -29.75 -12.63
CA VAL A 46 -5.26 -29.87 -11.43
C VAL A 46 -4.41 -31.13 -11.49
N THR A 47 -3.15 -30.99 -11.10
CA THR A 47 -2.19 -32.10 -10.96
C THR A 47 -1.66 -32.09 -9.54
N GLN A 48 -1.63 -33.24 -8.87
CA GLN A 48 -1.08 -33.38 -7.54
C GLN A 48 0.08 -34.38 -7.52
N GLY A 49 1.21 -33.97 -6.97
CA GLY A 49 2.43 -34.75 -6.93
C GLY A 49 2.83 -35.26 -8.33
N SER A 50 2.98 -36.58 -8.48
CA SER A 50 3.28 -37.25 -9.75
C SER A 50 2.04 -37.76 -10.48
N GLY A 51 0.84 -37.37 -10.03
CA GLY A 51 -0.44 -37.80 -10.65
C GLY A 51 -0.66 -37.20 -12.03
N SER A 52 -1.71 -37.69 -12.72
CA SER A 52 -2.16 -37.12 -13.98
C SER A 52 -3.01 -35.88 -13.76
N ALA A 53 -3.03 -34.98 -14.75
CA ALA A 53 -3.90 -33.82 -14.73
C ALA A 53 -5.38 -34.25 -14.78
N VAL A 54 -6.19 -33.67 -13.90
CA VAL A 54 -7.63 -33.94 -13.76
C VAL A 54 -8.38 -32.63 -13.99
N PRO A 55 -9.44 -32.58 -14.82
CA PRO A 55 -10.28 -31.40 -14.97
C PRO A 55 -10.93 -31.01 -13.62
N ASP A 56 -10.75 -29.76 -13.19
CA ASP A 56 -11.39 -29.19 -12.01
C ASP A 56 -11.42 -27.65 -12.14
N GLU A 57 -12.61 -27.11 -12.37
CA GLU A 57 -12.79 -25.67 -12.64
C GLU A 57 -12.84 -24.81 -11.37
N ALA A 58 -12.94 -25.43 -10.18
CA ALA A 58 -13.03 -24.72 -8.91
C ALA A 58 -12.38 -25.53 -7.77
N PRO A 59 -11.10 -25.89 -7.87
CA PRO A 59 -10.42 -26.69 -6.85
C PRO A 59 -10.37 -25.99 -5.51
N VAL A 60 -10.58 -26.76 -4.44
CA VAL A 60 -10.33 -26.34 -3.08
C VAL A 60 -9.03 -27.00 -2.62
N ILE A 61 -7.97 -26.21 -2.46
CA ILE A 61 -6.68 -26.70 -1.95
C ILE A 61 -6.63 -26.48 -0.44
N THR A 62 -6.44 -27.56 0.30
CA THR A 62 -6.59 -27.56 1.76
C THR A 62 -5.57 -28.48 2.45
N GLN A 63 -5.63 -28.56 3.77
CA GLN A 63 -4.90 -29.50 4.59
C GLN A 63 -5.84 -30.22 5.56
N ARG A 64 -5.57 -31.51 5.82
CA ARG A 64 -6.31 -32.31 6.82
C ARG A 64 -6.01 -31.86 8.26
N GLY A 65 -4.81 -31.31 8.47
CA GLY A 65 -4.37 -30.79 9.75
C GLY A 65 -3.76 -29.40 9.60
N SER A 66 -4.58 -28.34 9.67
CA SER A 66 -4.18 -26.93 9.45
C SER A 66 -3.08 -26.40 10.37
N SER A 67 -2.75 -27.10 11.45
CA SER A 67 -1.67 -26.68 12.38
C SER A 67 -0.28 -27.20 11.98
N ALA A 68 -0.18 -28.21 11.14
CA ALA A 68 1.11 -28.76 10.69
C ALA A 68 1.61 -27.97 9.46
N GLU A 69 2.81 -27.43 9.55
CA GLU A 69 3.46 -26.80 8.40
C GLU A 69 3.86 -27.88 7.38
N THR A 70 3.56 -27.65 6.09
CA THR A 70 3.98 -28.50 4.99
C THR A 70 4.95 -27.77 4.07
N SER A 71 5.88 -28.51 3.45
CA SER A 71 6.74 -28.00 2.39
C SER A 71 6.15 -28.17 0.99
N ASN A 72 4.99 -28.82 0.86
CA ASN A 72 4.29 -28.95 -0.41
C ASN A 72 3.68 -27.60 -0.83
N THR A 73 3.85 -27.27 -2.10
CA THR A 73 3.56 -25.93 -2.66
C THR A 73 2.35 -25.95 -3.59
N ILE A 74 1.87 -24.76 -3.90
CA ILE A 74 0.80 -24.55 -4.88
C ILE A 74 1.38 -23.74 -6.05
N THR A 75 1.24 -24.26 -7.28
CA THR A 75 1.60 -23.55 -8.51
C THR A 75 0.35 -23.31 -9.34
N ILE A 76 0.11 -22.08 -9.77
CA ILE A 76 -1.07 -21.71 -10.56
C ILE A 76 -0.61 -21.02 -11.84
N ASN A 77 -0.86 -21.65 -12.97
CA ASN A 77 -0.51 -21.14 -14.28
C ASN A 77 -1.77 -20.81 -15.08
N ALA A 78 -1.89 -19.60 -15.58
CA ALA A 78 -2.99 -19.20 -16.44
C ALA A 78 -2.45 -18.76 -17.80
N ALA A 79 -2.86 -19.44 -18.86
CA ALA A 79 -2.51 -19.07 -20.22
C ALA A 79 -3.20 -17.77 -20.64
N GLU A 80 -2.71 -17.13 -21.68
CA GLU A 80 -3.32 -15.92 -22.22
C GLU A 80 -4.80 -16.13 -22.55
N ASN A 81 -5.66 -15.21 -22.13
CA ASN A 81 -7.12 -15.25 -22.22
C ASN A 81 -7.81 -16.33 -21.36
N ALA A 82 -7.10 -17.03 -20.50
CA ALA A 82 -7.67 -17.92 -19.50
C ALA A 82 -7.73 -17.27 -18.11
N THR A 83 -8.55 -17.86 -17.25
CA THR A 83 -8.62 -17.49 -15.83
C THR A 83 -8.57 -18.76 -14.99
N ALA A 84 -7.60 -18.83 -14.10
CA ALA A 84 -7.54 -19.86 -13.08
C ALA A 84 -8.33 -19.41 -11.83
N ASN A 85 -9.23 -20.27 -11.34
CA ASN A 85 -9.99 -20.02 -10.11
C ASN A 85 -9.61 -21.08 -9.08
N VAL A 86 -9.14 -20.66 -7.90
CA VAL A 86 -8.64 -21.55 -6.85
C VAL A 86 -9.11 -21.05 -5.49
N THR A 87 -9.70 -21.95 -4.71
CA THR A 87 -9.94 -21.68 -3.28
C THR A 87 -8.79 -22.27 -2.46
N ILE A 88 -8.20 -21.49 -1.58
CA ILE A 88 -7.26 -21.99 -0.56
C ILE A 88 -7.94 -21.98 0.80
N SER A 89 -7.94 -23.12 1.48
CA SER A 89 -8.67 -23.29 2.73
C SER A 89 -7.78 -23.91 3.81
N ASN A 90 -7.48 -23.14 4.85
CA ASN A 90 -6.73 -23.57 6.02
C ASN A 90 -5.37 -24.21 5.69
N VAL A 91 -4.63 -23.63 4.73
CA VAL A 91 -3.28 -24.09 4.37
C VAL A 91 -2.21 -23.44 5.24
N ASN A 92 -1.18 -24.22 5.61
CA ASN A 92 -0.01 -23.76 6.33
C ASN A 92 1.26 -24.27 5.62
N ILE A 93 1.84 -23.42 4.77
CA ILE A 93 2.97 -23.78 3.90
C ILE A 93 4.23 -23.05 4.38
N GLY A 94 5.30 -23.82 4.66
CA GLY A 94 6.65 -23.30 4.92
C GLY A 94 7.66 -24.06 4.07
N THR A 95 8.30 -23.36 3.12
CA THR A 95 9.14 -24.00 2.11
C THR A 95 10.37 -23.17 1.76
N SER A 96 11.38 -23.80 1.15
CA SER A 96 12.55 -23.10 0.57
C SER A 96 12.28 -22.49 -0.81
N SER A 97 11.13 -22.76 -1.39
CA SER A 97 10.64 -22.20 -2.68
C SER A 97 9.55 -21.16 -2.44
N ALA A 98 8.78 -20.79 -3.46
CA ALA A 98 7.53 -20.04 -3.28
C ALA A 98 6.45 -20.95 -2.69
N ALA A 99 5.78 -20.51 -1.62
CA ALA A 99 4.67 -21.26 -1.02
C ALA A 99 3.49 -21.40 -1.98
N ILE A 100 3.12 -20.27 -2.60
CA ILE A 100 2.21 -20.21 -3.75
C ILE A 100 2.88 -19.41 -4.83
N ALA A 101 3.00 -19.97 -6.05
CA ALA A 101 3.50 -19.26 -7.23
C ALA A 101 2.40 -19.13 -8.26
N THR A 102 2.20 -17.93 -8.81
CA THR A 102 1.28 -17.67 -9.91
C THR A 102 2.04 -17.18 -11.14
N SER A 103 1.70 -17.65 -12.32
CA SER A 103 2.40 -17.29 -13.55
C SER A 103 1.47 -17.24 -14.77
N GLY A 104 2.04 -16.74 -15.87
CA GLY A 104 1.36 -16.66 -17.16
C GLY A 104 0.80 -15.26 -17.46
N LYS A 105 0.09 -15.17 -18.59
CA LYS A 105 -0.56 -13.94 -19.07
C LYS A 105 -2.04 -13.88 -18.77
N GLY A 106 -2.64 -15.01 -18.38
CA GLY A 106 -4.04 -15.12 -17.95
C GLY A 106 -4.22 -14.65 -16.50
N ASN A 107 -5.45 -14.57 -16.07
CA ASN A 107 -5.79 -14.11 -14.74
C ASN A 107 -5.81 -15.27 -13.73
N VAL A 108 -5.50 -14.94 -12.48
CA VAL A 108 -5.60 -15.87 -11.36
C VAL A 108 -6.49 -15.26 -10.30
N ASN A 109 -7.54 -15.96 -9.91
CA ASN A 109 -8.40 -15.61 -8.79
C ASN A 109 -8.14 -16.60 -7.66
N ILE A 110 -7.82 -16.09 -6.47
CA ILE A 110 -7.66 -16.85 -5.24
C ILE A 110 -8.75 -16.44 -4.26
N GLU A 111 -9.65 -17.36 -4.00
CA GLU A 111 -10.64 -17.22 -2.93
C GLU A 111 -10.04 -17.74 -1.61
N LEU A 112 -10.20 -16.93 -0.56
CA LEU A 112 -9.72 -17.27 0.77
C LEU A 112 -10.84 -17.93 1.58
N ASP A 113 -10.54 -19.08 2.21
CA ASP A 113 -11.41 -19.70 3.20
C ASP A 113 -10.57 -20.08 4.43
N GLY A 114 -11.06 -19.72 5.62
CA GLY A 114 -10.36 -19.96 6.88
C GLY A 114 -8.99 -19.27 6.96
N THR A 115 -8.04 -19.86 7.69
CA THR A 115 -6.72 -19.23 7.92
C THR A 115 -5.65 -19.87 7.06
N ASN A 116 -5.04 -19.08 6.20
CA ASN A 116 -4.00 -19.49 5.26
C ASN A 116 -2.68 -18.81 5.63
N THR A 117 -1.63 -19.60 5.84
CA THR A 117 -0.29 -19.12 6.21
C THR A 117 0.71 -19.56 5.16
N LEU A 118 1.43 -18.61 4.59
CA LEU A 118 2.42 -18.81 3.54
C LEU A 118 3.75 -18.23 3.97
N LYS A 119 4.79 -19.06 3.96
CA LYS A 119 6.15 -18.65 4.26
C LYS A 119 7.08 -19.24 3.20
N SER A 120 7.73 -18.40 2.46
CA SER A 120 8.56 -18.75 1.32
C SER A 120 10.06 -18.70 1.63
N GLY A 121 10.85 -19.33 0.77
CA GLY A 121 12.30 -19.33 0.85
C GLY A 121 12.92 -18.00 0.43
N ARG A 122 14.23 -17.92 0.59
CA ARG A 122 15.05 -16.70 0.56
C ARG A 122 14.75 -15.73 -0.59
N GLU A 123 14.55 -16.23 -1.79
CA GLU A 123 14.42 -15.43 -3.03
C GLU A 123 12.97 -15.28 -3.49
N HIS A 124 12.03 -15.81 -2.72
CA HIS A 124 10.63 -15.96 -3.14
C HIS A 124 9.69 -15.09 -2.32
N ALA A 125 8.62 -14.61 -2.97
CA ALA A 125 7.52 -13.97 -2.26
C ALA A 125 6.62 -15.00 -1.55
N GLY A 126 5.96 -14.59 -0.46
CA GLY A 126 5.03 -15.44 0.28
C GLY A 126 3.90 -15.98 -0.61
N LEU A 127 3.26 -15.08 -1.36
CA LEU A 127 2.43 -15.35 -2.52
C LEU A 127 3.12 -14.71 -3.73
N GLU A 128 3.82 -15.53 -4.49
CA GLU A 128 4.64 -15.06 -5.61
C GLU A 128 3.80 -14.84 -6.87
N LYS A 129 3.97 -13.67 -7.46
CA LYS A 129 3.29 -13.25 -8.66
C LYS A 129 4.28 -12.93 -9.76
N SER A 130 4.39 -13.82 -10.74
CA SER A 130 5.15 -13.59 -11.97
C SER A 130 4.22 -13.51 -13.18
N GLY A 131 4.74 -13.03 -14.30
CA GLY A 131 3.95 -12.86 -15.53
C GLY A 131 3.07 -11.60 -15.54
N ASP A 132 2.29 -11.43 -16.62
CA ASP A 132 1.55 -10.19 -16.91
C ASP A 132 0.06 -10.25 -16.53
N GLY A 133 -0.48 -11.46 -16.28
CA GLY A 133 -1.87 -11.62 -15.88
C GLY A 133 -2.21 -10.93 -14.57
N LYS A 134 -3.48 -10.76 -14.28
CA LYS A 134 -3.97 -10.18 -13.03
C LYS A 134 -4.07 -11.24 -11.94
N LEU A 135 -3.59 -10.95 -10.74
CA LEU A 135 -3.88 -11.70 -9.53
C LEU A 135 -5.00 -10.99 -8.76
N THR A 136 -6.06 -11.72 -8.45
CA THR A 136 -7.14 -11.20 -7.59
C THR A 136 -7.29 -12.10 -6.36
N ILE A 137 -7.33 -11.49 -5.18
CA ILE A 137 -7.59 -12.15 -3.90
C ILE A 137 -8.97 -11.72 -3.43
N THR A 138 -9.85 -12.68 -3.15
CA THR A 138 -11.24 -12.48 -2.71
C THR A 138 -11.54 -13.23 -1.42
N ASP A 139 -12.63 -12.87 -0.76
CA ASP A 139 -13.19 -13.54 0.42
C ASP A 139 -14.71 -13.34 0.41
N GLU A 140 -15.40 -14.13 -0.39
CA GLU A 140 -16.84 -14.03 -0.58
C GLU A 140 -17.63 -14.45 0.68
N ASN A 141 -17.03 -15.32 1.50
CA ASN A 141 -17.66 -15.84 2.72
C ASN A 141 -17.37 -15.00 3.96
N GLY A 142 -16.44 -14.07 3.90
CA GLY A 142 -16.06 -13.16 5.00
C GLY A 142 -15.30 -13.83 6.15
N ASN A 143 -14.75 -15.03 5.95
CA ASN A 143 -13.98 -15.78 6.96
C ASN A 143 -12.51 -15.99 6.57
N GLY A 144 -12.13 -15.50 5.41
CA GLY A 144 -10.83 -15.70 4.80
C GLY A 144 -9.72 -14.86 5.45
N LYS A 145 -8.64 -15.51 5.83
CA LYS A 145 -7.43 -14.88 6.33
C LYS A 145 -6.22 -15.37 5.56
N LEU A 146 -5.36 -14.46 5.16
CA LEU A 146 -4.08 -14.74 4.52
C LEU A 146 -2.95 -14.08 5.31
N ILE A 147 -1.94 -14.86 5.69
CA ILE A 147 -0.67 -14.38 6.23
C ILE A 147 0.40 -14.81 5.24
N ALA A 148 0.94 -13.86 4.48
CA ALA A 148 1.97 -14.12 3.49
C ALA A 148 3.28 -13.45 3.91
N THR A 149 4.33 -14.26 4.07
CA THR A 149 5.66 -13.80 4.47
C THR A 149 6.66 -14.18 3.40
N GLY A 150 7.31 -13.18 2.82
CA GLY A 150 8.39 -13.35 1.86
C GLY A 150 9.66 -13.87 2.51
N GLY A 151 10.49 -14.55 1.73
CA GLY A 151 11.87 -14.81 2.09
C GLY A 151 12.69 -13.53 2.02
N GLN A 152 13.98 -13.62 2.35
CA GLN A 152 14.86 -12.45 2.55
C GLN A 152 14.76 -11.37 1.47
N TYR A 153 14.60 -11.73 0.21
CA TYR A 153 14.55 -10.81 -0.93
C TYR A 153 13.19 -10.73 -1.61
N GLY A 154 12.22 -11.47 -1.10
CA GLY A 154 10.87 -11.53 -1.69
C GLY A 154 9.86 -10.63 -0.99
N ALA A 155 8.84 -10.22 -1.72
CA ALA A 155 7.69 -9.53 -1.17
C ALA A 155 6.84 -10.46 -0.29
N GLY A 156 5.99 -9.91 0.58
CA GLY A 156 4.92 -10.70 1.21
C GLY A 156 3.96 -11.25 0.16
N ILE A 157 3.44 -10.37 -0.69
CA ILE A 157 2.62 -10.68 -1.87
C ILE A 157 3.19 -9.92 -3.06
N GLY A 158 3.66 -10.62 -4.09
CA GLY A 158 4.19 -9.98 -5.30
C GLY A 158 5.43 -10.61 -5.86
N GLY A 159 6.47 -9.82 -6.11
CA GLY A 159 7.70 -10.27 -6.76
C GLY A 159 8.66 -11.03 -5.84
N GLY A 160 9.38 -12.00 -6.40
CA GLY A 160 10.58 -12.58 -5.83
C GLY A 160 11.81 -11.68 -6.02
N PHE A 161 12.99 -12.24 -5.84
CA PHE A 161 14.28 -11.54 -5.98
C PHE A 161 14.43 -10.89 -7.38
N TYR A 162 14.67 -9.59 -7.44
CA TYR A 162 14.72 -8.76 -8.66
C TYR A 162 13.43 -8.74 -9.49
N GLU A 163 12.32 -9.24 -8.95
CA GLU A 163 11.06 -9.24 -9.67
C GLU A 163 10.08 -8.20 -9.12
N GLY A 164 9.34 -7.55 -10.02
CA GLY A 164 8.27 -6.63 -9.67
C GLY A 164 6.97 -7.35 -9.33
N GLY A 165 6.21 -6.79 -8.39
CA GLY A 165 4.83 -7.18 -8.13
C GLY A 165 3.87 -6.26 -8.87
N LYS A 166 3.18 -6.76 -9.91
CA LYS A 166 2.27 -5.95 -10.73
C LYS A 166 0.93 -6.62 -10.96
N ASN A 167 -0.08 -5.80 -11.26
CA ASN A 167 -1.43 -6.28 -11.56
C ASN A 167 -2.03 -7.10 -10.40
N ILE A 168 -1.93 -6.60 -9.18
CA ILE A 168 -2.43 -7.25 -7.96
C ILE A 168 -3.70 -6.55 -7.50
N THR A 169 -4.75 -7.31 -7.25
CA THR A 169 -6.00 -6.80 -6.67
C THR A 169 -6.33 -7.56 -5.40
N ILE A 170 -6.61 -6.84 -4.31
CA ILE A 170 -7.19 -7.39 -3.08
C ILE A 170 -8.59 -6.83 -2.95
N ALA A 171 -9.59 -7.71 -3.01
CA ALA A 171 -11.00 -7.34 -2.99
C ALA A 171 -11.71 -7.74 -1.69
N GLY A 172 -11.05 -8.50 -0.80
CA GLY A 172 -11.62 -8.92 0.47
C GLY A 172 -10.61 -9.67 1.33
N GLY A 173 -11.08 -10.14 2.49
CA GLY A 173 -10.35 -10.94 3.44
C GLY A 173 -9.51 -10.13 4.44
N LYS A 174 -8.97 -10.86 5.42
CA LYS A 174 -7.99 -10.32 6.35
C LYS A 174 -6.58 -10.70 5.90
N VAL A 175 -5.93 -9.79 5.21
CA VAL A 175 -4.62 -10.01 4.58
C VAL A 175 -3.52 -9.37 5.40
N THR A 176 -2.52 -10.17 5.78
CA THR A 176 -1.26 -9.69 6.36
C THR A 176 -0.12 -10.08 5.41
N ALA A 177 0.53 -9.08 4.87
CA ALA A 177 1.63 -9.22 3.93
C ALA A 177 2.92 -8.65 4.53
N ASN A 178 3.88 -9.52 4.80
CA ASN A 178 5.17 -9.15 5.37
C ASN A 178 6.26 -9.39 4.32
N GLY A 179 6.95 -8.34 3.90
CA GLY A 179 8.14 -8.45 3.06
C GLY A 179 9.30 -9.07 3.84
N GLY A 180 10.17 -9.79 3.12
CA GLY A 180 11.51 -10.12 3.63
C GLY A 180 12.42 -8.89 3.66
N ASP A 181 13.69 -9.02 4.09
CA ASP A 181 14.57 -7.86 4.36
C ASP A 181 14.60 -6.90 3.19
N TYR A 182 14.51 -6.99 2.06
CA TYR A 182 14.46 -6.01 0.98
C TYR A 182 13.12 -6.04 0.21
N GLY A 183 12.20 -6.91 0.60
CA GLY A 183 10.92 -7.06 -0.06
C GLY A 183 9.88 -6.04 0.42
N ALA A 184 8.98 -5.65 -0.46
CA ALA A 184 7.78 -4.92 -0.08
C ALA A 184 6.79 -5.83 0.67
N GLY A 185 5.93 -5.28 1.51
CA GLY A 185 4.78 -6.04 2.03
C GLY A 185 3.91 -6.54 0.88
N ILE A 186 3.46 -5.63 0.01
CA ILE A 186 2.75 -5.94 -1.24
C ILE A 186 3.44 -5.20 -2.38
N GLY A 187 3.97 -5.92 -3.37
CA GLY A 187 4.63 -5.30 -4.51
C GLY A 187 5.92 -5.98 -4.93
N GLY A 188 7.02 -5.23 -5.09
CA GLY A 188 8.29 -5.74 -5.56
C GLY A 188 9.08 -6.52 -4.50
N GLY A 189 9.84 -7.54 -4.92
CA GLY A 189 10.99 -8.03 -4.16
C GLY A 189 12.15 -7.04 -4.22
N GLN A 190 13.33 -7.42 -3.74
CA GLN A 190 14.52 -6.54 -3.78
C GLN A 190 14.68 -5.92 -5.16
N GLU A 191 14.84 -4.59 -5.22
CA GLU A 191 14.97 -3.78 -6.44
C GLU A 191 13.80 -3.89 -7.44
N GLY A 192 12.76 -4.67 -7.11
CA GLY A 192 11.56 -4.83 -7.93
C GLY A 192 10.56 -3.69 -7.72
N ASP A 193 9.87 -3.30 -8.81
CA ASP A 193 8.81 -2.30 -8.75
C ASP A 193 7.49 -2.92 -8.26
N GLY A 194 6.69 -2.17 -7.50
CA GLY A 194 5.29 -2.46 -7.23
C GLY A 194 4.40 -1.55 -8.08
N SER A 195 3.60 -2.12 -8.99
CA SER A 195 2.80 -1.30 -9.89
C SER A 195 1.42 -1.89 -10.19
N ASN A 196 0.46 -1.00 -10.46
CA ASN A 196 -0.92 -1.40 -10.74
C ASN A 196 -1.49 -2.30 -9.63
N ILE A 197 -1.39 -1.82 -8.39
CA ILE A 197 -1.89 -2.49 -7.19
C ILE A 197 -3.20 -1.82 -6.79
N THR A 198 -4.25 -2.62 -6.68
CA THR A 198 -5.61 -2.14 -6.37
C THR A 198 -6.13 -2.85 -5.13
N ILE A 199 -6.63 -2.11 -4.15
CA ILE A 199 -7.25 -2.67 -2.95
C ILE A 199 -8.66 -2.07 -2.87
N THR A 200 -9.69 -2.93 -2.96
CA THR A 200 -11.09 -2.50 -3.05
C THR A 200 -11.91 -2.86 -1.82
N GLY A 201 -11.36 -3.68 -0.93
CA GLY A 201 -12.02 -4.12 0.30
C GLY A 201 -11.08 -4.94 1.18
N GLY A 202 -11.60 -5.39 2.32
CA GLY A 202 -10.88 -6.20 3.30
C GLY A 202 -10.05 -5.40 4.32
N GLU A 203 -9.50 -6.14 5.29
CA GLU A 203 -8.54 -5.61 6.27
C GLU A 203 -7.14 -5.99 5.84
N VAL A 204 -6.34 -5.03 5.38
CA VAL A 204 -5.01 -5.27 4.84
C VAL A 204 -3.94 -4.67 5.75
N THR A 205 -3.03 -5.50 6.22
CA THR A 205 -1.80 -5.06 6.90
C THR A 205 -0.61 -5.36 5.99
N ALA A 206 0.10 -4.34 5.57
CA ALA A 206 1.26 -4.45 4.70
C ALA A 206 2.49 -3.84 5.36
N ALA A 207 3.45 -4.69 5.68
CA ALA A 207 4.74 -4.30 6.25
C ALA A 207 5.87 -4.63 5.29
N GLY A 208 6.62 -3.62 4.87
CA GLY A 208 7.88 -3.81 4.18
C GLY A 208 8.92 -4.43 5.11
N GLY A 209 9.76 -5.31 4.58
CA GLY A 209 11.00 -5.69 5.26
C GLY A 209 11.98 -4.54 5.30
N THR A 210 13.19 -4.76 5.83
CA THR A 210 14.25 -3.74 5.85
C THR A 210 14.39 -3.08 4.48
N ASN A 211 14.30 -1.77 4.42
CA ASN A 211 14.31 -0.94 3.19
C ASN A 211 13.11 -1.13 2.24
N GLY A 212 12.29 -2.16 2.38
CA GLY A 212 11.11 -2.40 1.51
C GLY A 212 9.95 -1.45 1.83
N ALA A 213 9.12 -1.10 0.84
CA ALA A 213 7.88 -0.36 1.07
C ALA A 213 6.81 -1.25 1.73
N GLY A 214 5.87 -0.67 2.47
CA GLY A 214 4.66 -1.38 2.90
C GLY A 214 3.87 -1.87 1.68
N ILE A 215 3.53 -0.95 0.78
CA ILE A 215 2.94 -1.26 -0.54
C ILE A 215 3.73 -0.51 -1.59
N GLY A 216 4.32 -1.24 -2.56
CA GLY A 216 5.09 -0.62 -3.64
C GLY A 216 6.39 -1.31 -3.95
N GLY A 217 7.50 -0.57 -4.00
CA GLY A 217 8.80 -1.08 -4.39
C GLY A 217 9.54 -1.81 -3.28
N GLY A 218 10.37 -2.78 -3.66
CA GLY A 218 11.37 -3.36 -2.78
C GLY A 218 12.55 -2.41 -2.54
N GLY A 219 13.32 -2.69 -1.48
CA GLY A 219 14.52 -1.95 -1.12
C GLY A 219 15.67 -2.20 -2.09
N GLY A 220 16.66 -1.31 -2.09
CA GLY A 220 17.82 -1.34 -2.97
C GLY A 220 17.85 -0.14 -3.92
N ILE A 221 18.39 -0.31 -5.14
CA ILE A 221 18.72 0.84 -6.01
C ILE A 221 17.49 1.42 -6.72
N SER A 222 16.44 0.67 -7.04
CA SER A 222 15.43 1.10 -8.00
C SER A 222 13.97 0.78 -7.72
N GLY A 223 13.64 0.07 -6.66
CA GLY A 223 12.26 -0.37 -6.41
C GLY A 223 11.27 0.79 -6.24
N LYS A 224 10.34 0.93 -7.18
CA LYS A 224 9.34 2.01 -7.20
C LYS A 224 7.96 1.49 -6.89
N GLY A 225 7.12 2.36 -6.27
CA GLY A 225 5.70 2.14 -6.09
C GLY A 225 4.90 3.08 -6.98
N GLU A 226 4.16 2.55 -7.96
CA GLU A 226 3.42 3.34 -8.93
C GLU A 226 2.00 2.79 -9.15
N LYS A 227 1.05 3.67 -9.49
CA LYS A 227 -0.33 3.30 -9.84
C LYS A 227 -1.00 2.43 -8.78
N ILE A 228 -0.97 2.91 -7.55
CA ILE A 228 -1.61 2.26 -6.41
C ILE A 228 -2.97 2.93 -6.20
N SER A 229 -4.04 2.13 -6.16
CA SER A 229 -5.42 2.60 -5.97
C SER A 229 -6.07 1.87 -4.80
N ILE A 230 -6.72 2.62 -3.93
CA ILE A 230 -7.40 2.10 -2.74
C ILE A 230 -8.81 2.67 -2.73
N SER A 231 -9.81 1.80 -2.68
CA SER A 231 -11.22 2.19 -2.87
C SER A 231 -12.17 1.37 -1.99
N GLY A 232 -13.45 1.69 -2.04
CA GLY A 232 -14.50 0.97 -1.32
C GLY A 232 -14.38 1.09 0.19
N ASP A 233 -14.49 -0.02 0.88
CA ASP A 233 -14.41 -0.15 2.34
C ASP A 233 -13.04 -0.68 2.83
N ALA A 234 -12.04 -0.69 1.97
CA ALA A 234 -10.70 -1.19 2.28
C ALA A 234 -10.11 -0.51 3.54
N ALA A 235 -9.75 -1.31 4.54
CA ALA A 235 -9.13 -0.85 5.77
C ALA A 235 -7.66 -1.28 5.81
N LEU A 236 -6.75 -0.32 5.67
CA LEU A 236 -5.33 -0.59 5.55
C LEU A 236 -4.53 -0.12 6.75
N LYS A 237 -3.53 -0.95 7.11
CA LYS A 237 -2.39 -0.57 7.94
C LYS A 237 -1.13 -0.76 7.11
N VAL A 238 -0.36 0.31 6.93
CA VAL A 238 0.83 0.27 6.07
C VAL A 238 2.05 0.80 6.80
N GLN A 239 3.17 0.11 6.61
CA GLN A 239 4.44 0.44 7.24
C GLN A 239 5.59 0.12 6.28
N GLY A 240 6.46 1.08 6.02
CA GLY A 240 7.74 0.84 5.37
C GLY A 240 8.75 0.20 6.32
N GLY A 241 9.72 -0.50 5.76
CA GLY A 241 10.80 -1.12 6.50
C GLY A 241 11.80 -0.11 7.07
N LEU A 242 12.54 -0.55 8.07
CA LEU A 242 13.64 0.24 8.66
C LEU A 242 14.82 0.39 7.68
N THR A 243 15.64 1.41 7.90
CA THR A 243 16.96 1.51 7.25
C THR A 243 17.92 0.46 7.82
N ASP A 244 18.80 -0.08 6.98
CA ASP A 244 19.92 -0.94 7.39
C ASP A 244 21.24 -0.14 7.60
N GLY A 245 21.19 1.17 7.38
CA GLY A 245 22.33 2.07 7.47
C GLY A 245 23.06 2.28 6.13
N TRP A 246 22.83 1.44 5.12
CA TRP A 246 23.30 1.61 3.74
C TRP A 246 22.18 2.19 2.86
N ASP A 247 21.05 1.50 2.85
CA ASP A 247 19.82 1.95 2.20
C ASP A 247 18.91 2.65 3.21
N GLY A 248 18.13 3.61 2.75
CA GLY A 248 17.14 4.31 3.56
C GLY A 248 15.96 3.43 3.95
N ALA A 249 15.11 3.94 4.81
CA ALA A 249 13.84 3.30 5.16
C ALA A 249 12.89 3.26 3.96
N GLY A 250 12.07 2.21 3.84
CA GLY A 250 11.02 2.13 2.84
C GLY A 250 9.85 3.08 3.12
N ALA A 251 9.08 3.44 2.10
CA ALA A 251 7.82 4.17 2.22
C ALA A 251 6.71 3.31 2.83
N GLY A 252 5.71 3.91 3.45
CA GLY A 252 4.46 3.21 3.80
C GLY A 252 3.75 2.73 2.52
N ILE A 253 3.49 3.66 1.60
CA ILE A 253 3.05 3.39 0.22
C ILE A 253 3.98 4.15 -0.70
N GLY A 254 4.68 3.46 -1.62
CA GLY A 254 5.60 4.13 -2.53
C GLY A 254 6.87 3.33 -2.81
N ASN A 255 8.01 4.00 -2.81
CA ASN A 255 9.29 3.41 -3.17
C ASN A 255 9.91 2.66 -1.98
N GLY A 256 10.75 1.66 -2.29
CA GLY A 256 11.71 1.14 -1.33
C GLY A 256 12.78 2.16 -0.97
N GLY A 257 13.48 1.94 0.14
CA GLY A 257 14.66 2.69 0.51
C GLY A 257 15.84 2.35 -0.42
N SER A 258 16.71 3.31 -0.64
CA SER A 258 17.86 3.20 -1.54
C SER A 258 19.05 3.97 -0.98
N HIS A 259 20.12 4.08 -1.77
CA HIS A 259 21.28 4.91 -1.42
C HIS A 259 21.77 5.72 -2.63
N ASN A 260 22.48 6.80 -2.32
CA ASN A 260 23.27 7.57 -3.29
C ASN A 260 24.77 7.41 -2.98
N GLY A 261 25.60 7.46 -4.02
CA GLY A 261 27.03 7.29 -3.91
C GLY A 261 27.50 5.87 -4.28
N ASP A 262 28.80 5.66 -4.22
CA ASP A 262 29.43 4.38 -4.46
C ASP A 262 30.26 3.91 -3.25
N PHE A 263 30.70 2.67 -3.27
CA PHE A 263 31.49 2.07 -2.19
C PHE A 263 32.80 2.83 -1.87
N LEU A 264 33.31 3.63 -2.82
CA LEU A 264 34.58 4.34 -2.68
C LEU A 264 34.39 5.75 -2.15
N SER A 265 33.29 6.41 -2.49
CA SER A 265 32.94 7.78 -2.07
C SER A 265 32.09 7.85 -0.82
N GLY A 266 31.59 6.73 -0.31
CA GLY A 266 30.65 6.62 0.79
C GLY A 266 29.20 6.63 0.31
N THR A 267 28.38 5.77 0.91
CA THR A 267 26.95 5.69 0.62
C THR A 267 26.17 6.62 1.54
N ILE A 268 25.16 7.27 1.00
CA ILE A 268 24.21 8.09 1.76
C ILE A 268 22.83 7.42 1.66
N PRO A 269 22.26 6.91 2.77
CA PRO A 269 20.92 6.32 2.78
C PRO A 269 19.86 7.31 2.27
N VAL A 270 19.00 6.84 1.37
CA VAL A 270 17.89 7.62 0.80
C VAL A 270 16.58 6.91 1.12
N ASN A 271 15.74 7.52 1.94
CA ASN A 271 14.43 6.97 2.26
C ASN A 271 13.56 6.89 0.99
N GLY A 272 12.79 5.82 0.88
CA GLY A 272 11.80 5.65 -0.17
C GLY A 272 10.80 6.81 -0.19
N ALA A 273 10.56 7.35 -1.38
CA ALA A 273 9.56 8.39 -1.56
C ALA A 273 8.16 7.82 -1.39
N GLU A 274 7.32 8.49 -0.60
CA GLU A 274 5.90 8.17 -0.53
C GLU A 274 5.24 8.48 -1.89
N THR A 275 4.35 7.59 -2.31
CA THR A 275 3.48 7.79 -3.47
C THR A 275 2.06 7.98 -2.94
N GLU A 276 1.38 9.03 -3.36
CA GLU A 276 -0.04 9.19 -3.05
C GLU A 276 -0.84 8.12 -3.80
N PRO A 277 -1.56 7.23 -3.09
CA PRO A 277 -2.45 6.29 -3.75
C PRO A 277 -3.69 7.04 -4.27
N ASP A 278 -4.26 6.57 -5.39
CA ASP A 278 -5.59 7.03 -5.82
C ASP A 278 -6.64 6.52 -4.81
N THR A 279 -7.18 7.45 -4.04
CA THR A 279 -8.24 7.21 -3.04
C THR A 279 -9.57 7.86 -3.43
N SER A 280 -9.72 8.31 -4.67
CA SER A 280 -10.92 9.02 -5.15
C SER A 280 -12.22 8.24 -4.95
N ASN A 281 -12.15 6.92 -4.90
CA ASN A 281 -13.27 6.01 -4.69
C ASN A 281 -13.24 5.30 -3.32
N LEU A 282 -12.43 5.76 -2.36
CA LEU A 282 -12.43 5.27 -0.99
C LEU A 282 -13.70 5.80 -0.27
N THR A 283 -14.59 4.90 0.14
CA THR A 283 -15.90 5.27 0.72
C THR A 283 -15.90 5.16 2.24
N THR A 284 -16.03 3.98 2.78
CA THR A 284 -16.07 3.73 4.24
C THR A 284 -14.75 3.18 4.77
N GLY A 285 -13.77 2.99 3.89
CA GLY A 285 -12.44 2.50 4.25
C GLY A 285 -11.54 3.56 4.89
N LYS A 286 -10.34 3.11 5.27
CA LYS A 286 -9.29 3.98 5.81
C LYS A 286 -7.90 3.44 5.49
N ILE A 287 -6.90 4.33 5.51
CA ILE A 287 -5.49 3.97 5.40
C ILE A 287 -4.75 4.55 6.60
N GLU A 288 -4.19 3.70 7.43
CA GLU A 288 -3.38 4.07 8.58
C GLU A 288 -1.89 3.84 8.24
N TYR A 289 -1.10 4.89 8.29
CA TYR A 289 0.34 4.83 8.07
C TYR A 289 1.07 4.74 9.41
N TYR A 290 2.03 3.86 9.52
CA TYR A 290 2.83 3.68 10.73
C TYR A 290 4.31 4.00 10.46
N ALA A 291 4.99 4.51 11.47
CA ALA A 291 6.42 4.73 11.38
C ALA A 291 7.15 3.39 11.19
N PRO A 292 8.28 3.37 10.45
CA PRO A 292 9.12 2.18 10.39
C PRO A 292 9.49 1.67 11.78
N GLY A 293 9.28 0.37 12.03
CA GLY A 293 9.55 -0.30 13.31
C GLY A 293 8.47 -0.14 14.38
N ALA A 294 7.37 0.58 14.12
CA ALA A 294 6.24 0.65 15.04
C ALA A 294 5.50 -0.69 15.14
N ASP A 295 4.94 -0.97 16.30
CA ASP A 295 4.02 -2.09 16.49
C ASP A 295 2.60 -1.66 16.06
N MET A 296 2.20 -2.01 14.83
CA MET A 296 0.90 -1.63 14.26
C MET A 296 -0.31 -2.15 15.05
N THR A 297 -0.12 -2.94 16.11
CA THR A 297 -1.19 -3.42 16.99
C THR A 297 -1.33 -2.59 18.26
N LYS A 298 -0.32 -1.78 18.61
CA LYS A 298 -0.24 -1.04 19.88
C LYS A 298 0.01 0.44 19.68
N ASP A 299 0.82 0.77 18.66
CA ASP A 299 1.23 2.14 18.42
C ASP A 299 0.17 2.89 17.61
N GLU A 300 0.12 4.20 17.78
CA GLU A 300 -0.77 5.06 17.01
C GLU A 300 -0.20 5.28 15.59
N PRO A 301 -1.07 5.36 14.58
CA PRO A 301 -0.63 5.68 13.24
C PRO A 301 -0.04 7.09 13.15
N THR A 302 0.96 7.28 12.33
CA THR A 302 1.57 8.60 12.06
C THR A 302 0.67 9.50 11.21
N SER A 303 -0.19 8.91 10.41
CA SER A 303 -1.23 9.59 9.63
C SER A 303 -2.33 8.62 9.21
N THR A 304 -3.53 9.16 8.95
CA THR A 304 -4.67 8.38 8.49
C THR A 304 -5.37 9.10 7.35
N ILE A 305 -5.71 8.37 6.28
CA ILE A 305 -6.62 8.80 5.22
C ILE A 305 -7.96 8.13 5.48
N LEU A 306 -9.04 8.90 5.50
CA LEU A 306 -10.40 8.38 5.68
C LEU A 306 -11.17 8.46 4.36
N GLY A 307 -12.02 7.47 4.10
CA GLY A 307 -12.95 7.48 2.99
C GLY A 307 -14.06 8.52 3.14
N SER A 308 -14.61 8.96 2.04
CA SER A 308 -15.61 10.04 1.97
C SER A 308 -16.93 9.75 2.72
N GLY A 309 -17.25 8.46 2.94
CA GLY A 309 -18.44 8.01 3.66
C GLY A 309 -18.23 7.73 5.15
N GLN A 310 -17.03 7.91 5.68
CA GLN A 310 -16.78 7.78 7.12
C GLN A 310 -17.50 8.91 7.87
N PRO A 311 -18.27 8.60 8.92
CA PRO A 311 -18.87 9.64 9.75
C PRO A 311 -17.75 10.48 10.37
N ALA A 312 -17.89 11.81 10.25
CA ALA A 312 -17.04 12.72 10.99
C ALA A 312 -17.14 12.40 12.49
N SER A 313 -16.00 12.37 13.19
CA SER A 313 -16.04 12.25 14.65
C SER A 313 -16.90 13.36 15.24
N PRO A 314 -17.69 13.10 16.31
CA PRO A 314 -18.56 14.12 16.87
C PRO A 314 -17.76 15.38 17.23
N GLY A 315 -17.95 16.48 16.51
CA GLY A 315 -17.27 17.76 16.70
C GLY A 315 -16.50 18.30 15.49
N GLU A 316 -16.41 17.55 14.39
CA GLU A 316 -15.75 17.99 13.17
C GLU A 316 -16.78 18.37 12.09
N THR A 317 -16.70 19.60 11.60
CA THR A 317 -17.46 20.05 10.41
C THR A 317 -16.87 19.45 9.14
N ALA A 318 -17.74 19.03 8.21
CA ALA A 318 -17.42 18.35 6.96
C ALA A 318 -16.74 19.28 5.93
N ALA A 319 -15.65 19.94 6.30
CA ALA A 319 -14.83 20.72 5.39
C ALA A 319 -13.47 20.05 5.23
N SER A 320 -13.20 19.60 4.02
CA SER A 320 -11.96 19.01 3.52
C SER A 320 -11.68 17.55 3.92
N VAL A 321 -12.17 16.65 3.10
CA VAL A 321 -11.86 15.22 3.10
C VAL A 321 -10.50 14.92 2.47
N GLU A 322 -9.66 15.89 2.18
CA GLU A 322 -8.48 15.66 1.35
C GLU A 322 -7.18 15.41 2.09
N TYR A 323 -7.03 15.45 3.31
CA TYR A 323 -5.84 15.05 4.09
C TYR A 323 -6.14 15.19 5.58
N ARG A 324 -6.72 14.18 6.19
CA ARG A 324 -6.72 14.13 7.64
C ARG A 324 -5.44 13.48 8.13
N MET A 325 -4.47 14.28 8.49
CA MET A 325 -3.44 13.82 9.38
C MET A 325 -4.09 13.63 10.76
N GLN A 326 -4.21 12.40 11.22
CA GLN A 326 -4.56 12.19 12.63
C GLN A 326 -3.38 12.56 13.49
N THR A 327 -3.56 13.62 14.23
CA THR A 327 -2.78 13.86 15.44
C THR A 327 -3.39 13.01 16.54
N SER A 328 -2.58 12.32 17.32
CA SER A 328 -3.03 11.60 18.51
C SER A 328 -3.99 12.49 19.33
N ALA A 329 -5.15 11.93 19.68
CA ALA A 329 -6.27 12.63 20.29
C ALA A 329 -5.88 13.59 21.41
N SER A 330 -5.98 14.87 21.15
CA SER A 330 -6.09 15.92 22.14
C SER A 330 -6.96 17.01 21.58
N GLU A 331 -7.80 17.59 22.43
CA GLU A 331 -8.81 18.58 22.07
C GLU A 331 -8.25 19.79 21.30
N PRO A 332 -9.07 20.47 20.46
CA PRO A 332 -8.68 21.69 19.75
C PRO A 332 -8.14 22.71 20.74
N VAL A 333 -6.92 23.13 20.51
CA VAL A 333 -6.29 24.15 21.34
C VAL A 333 -6.46 25.48 20.64
N GLN A 334 -7.05 26.44 21.33
CA GLN A 334 -7.19 27.81 20.86
C GLN A 334 -5.80 28.42 20.64
N GLY A 335 -5.71 29.30 19.64
CA GLY A 335 -4.51 30.03 19.23
C GLY A 335 -3.53 30.31 20.37
N ASN A 336 -2.47 30.87 20.20
CA ASN A 336 -1.32 30.94 21.08
C ASN A 336 -0.21 29.94 20.76
N GLY A 337 -0.16 29.39 19.55
CA GLY A 337 0.87 28.45 19.11
C GLY A 337 0.78 27.08 19.76
N LYS A 338 -0.37 26.73 20.37
CA LYS A 338 -0.64 25.39 20.85
C LYS A 338 -1.37 24.61 19.80
N SER A 339 -0.89 23.40 19.51
CA SER A 339 -1.46 22.52 18.50
C SER A 339 -2.45 21.53 19.09
N THR A 340 -3.42 21.10 18.28
CA THR A 340 -4.22 19.92 18.56
C THR A 340 -3.46 18.67 18.12
N GLY A 341 -3.09 17.83 19.07
CA GLY A 341 -2.47 16.54 18.79
C GLY A 341 -0.99 16.54 18.35
N TYR A 342 -0.36 17.71 18.23
CA TYR A 342 1.08 17.81 18.07
C TYR A 342 1.75 17.96 19.44
N LYS A 343 2.50 16.99 19.89
CA LYS A 343 3.48 17.18 20.95
C LYS A 343 4.68 17.84 20.30
N ALA A 344 4.79 19.15 20.44
CA ALA A 344 6.06 19.82 20.17
C ALA A 344 7.14 19.11 20.99
N PRO A 345 8.19 18.55 20.37
CA PRO A 345 9.23 17.85 21.13
C PRO A 345 10.05 18.77 22.02
N VAL A 346 9.83 20.08 21.99
CA VAL A 346 10.59 21.05 22.77
C VAL A 346 9.70 22.22 23.21
N GLN A 347 9.93 22.70 24.43
CA GLN A 347 9.33 23.88 25.04
C GLN A 347 9.45 25.12 24.15
N GLY A 348 8.32 25.65 23.66
CA GLY A 348 8.27 26.96 23.01
C GLY A 348 7.28 27.03 21.83
N ARG A 349 6.79 28.25 21.62
CA ARG A 349 5.99 28.60 20.44
C ARG A 349 6.93 28.88 19.28
N PHE A 350 6.83 28.14 18.20
CA PHE A 350 7.60 28.40 16.98
C PHE A 350 6.87 29.32 15.99
N TYR A 351 5.55 29.50 16.17
CA TYR A 351 4.70 30.31 15.30
C TYR A 351 3.38 30.62 15.99
N GLN A 352 2.65 31.60 15.42
CA GLN A 352 1.29 31.98 15.79
C GLN A 352 0.43 31.99 14.54
N VAL A 353 -0.86 31.70 14.70
CA VAL A 353 -1.88 31.92 13.66
C VAL A 353 -2.84 32.96 14.19
N VAL A 354 -2.94 34.09 13.47
CA VAL A 354 -3.75 35.23 13.91
C VAL A 354 -4.77 35.63 12.82
N GLY A 355 -5.90 36.13 13.26
CA GLY A 355 -6.95 36.64 12.40
C GLY A 355 -6.71 38.07 11.89
N GLN A 356 -7.63 38.59 11.10
CA GLN A 356 -7.59 39.96 10.57
C GLN A 356 -7.60 41.01 11.67
N ASP A 357 -8.16 40.72 12.84
CA ASP A 357 -8.18 41.58 14.03
C ASP A 357 -6.91 41.46 14.89
N GLY A 358 -5.91 40.73 14.44
CA GLY A 358 -4.65 40.48 15.14
C GLY A 358 -4.76 39.53 16.33
N LYS A 359 -5.91 38.92 16.56
CA LYS A 359 -6.08 37.96 17.65
C LYS A 359 -5.74 36.55 17.24
N ASP A 360 -5.31 35.76 18.24
CA ASP A 360 -5.03 34.35 18.07
C ASP A 360 -6.27 33.59 17.53
N MET A 361 -6.03 32.73 16.54
CA MET A 361 -7.07 31.91 15.91
C MET A 361 -6.97 30.45 16.36
N ILE A 362 -8.06 29.73 16.23
CA ILE A 362 -8.08 28.28 16.34
C ILE A 362 -7.45 27.69 15.06
N PHE A 363 -6.50 26.78 15.24
CA PHE A 363 -5.81 26.09 14.17
C PHE A 363 -5.45 24.68 14.55
N CYS A 364 -5.27 23.82 13.55
CA CYS A 364 -4.77 22.46 13.69
C CYS A 364 -3.33 22.38 13.19
N THR A 365 -2.53 21.50 13.79
CA THR A 365 -1.18 21.21 13.29
C THR A 365 -0.94 19.73 13.24
N ALA A 366 -0.14 19.32 12.26
CA ALA A 366 0.38 17.98 12.18
C ALA A 366 1.82 18.02 11.68
N GLN A 367 2.65 17.12 12.19
CA GLN A 367 3.99 16.92 11.66
C GLN A 367 4.13 15.48 11.19
N LYS A 368 4.50 15.32 9.92
CA LYS A 368 4.82 14.04 9.32
C LYS A 368 6.22 14.11 8.74
N LYS A 369 7.13 13.26 9.26
CA LYS A 369 8.55 13.28 8.87
C LYS A 369 9.13 14.72 8.96
N ASP A 370 9.49 15.28 7.82
CA ASP A 370 10.08 16.60 7.67
C ASP A 370 9.09 17.71 7.31
N VAL A 371 7.78 17.39 7.28
CA VAL A 371 6.70 18.33 6.93
C VAL A 371 5.91 18.72 8.18
N LEU A 372 5.81 20.01 8.45
CA LEU A 372 4.89 20.60 9.42
C LEU A 372 3.72 21.21 8.66
N ALA A 373 2.52 20.70 8.85
CA ALA A 373 1.29 21.27 8.31
C ALA A 373 0.54 22.03 9.39
N ILE A 374 0.01 23.18 9.03
CA ILE A 374 -0.76 24.10 9.88
C ILE A 374 -2.01 24.48 9.09
N ALA A 375 -3.19 24.30 9.66
CA ALA A 375 -4.45 24.58 8.98
C ALA A 375 -5.44 25.30 9.89
N THR A 376 -6.25 26.20 9.30
CA THR A 376 -7.36 26.87 9.97
C THR A 376 -8.58 26.95 9.08
N ASP A 377 -9.77 26.88 9.67
CA ASP A 377 -11.05 26.96 8.95
C ASP A 377 -11.49 28.45 8.86
N SER A 378 -10.72 29.26 8.13
CA SER A 378 -10.99 30.68 7.90
C SER A 378 -10.62 31.07 6.47
N ASP A 379 -11.29 32.08 5.93
CA ASP A 379 -10.90 32.71 4.66
C ASP A 379 -9.68 33.64 4.79
N PHE A 380 -9.48 34.19 5.99
CA PHE A 380 -8.31 35.00 6.32
C PHE A 380 -7.55 34.39 7.49
N ALA A 381 -6.24 34.24 7.33
CA ALA A 381 -5.34 33.92 8.44
C ALA A 381 -3.91 34.36 8.14
N MET A 382 -3.18 34.76 9.17
CA MET A 382 -1.76 35.07 9.11
C MET A 382 -0.98 34.09 9.99
N LEU A 383 -0.09 33.32 9.37
CA LEU A 383 0.91 32.51 10.06
C LEU A 383 2.16 33.39 10.26
N THR A 384 2.58 33.58 11.49
CA THR A 384 3.72 34.45 11.80
C THR A 384 4.65 33.84 12.85
N GLY A 385 5.91 34.21 12.84
CA GLY A 385 6.91 33.73 13.78
C GLY A 385 8.25 34.43 13.64
N LYS A 386 9.23 33.97 14.42
CA LYS A 386 10.60 34.48 14.34
C LYS A 386 11.48 33.56 13.50
N MET A 387 12.49 34.10 12.84
CA MET A 387 13.44 33.31 12.06
C MET A 387 14.26 32.33 12.93
N GLU A 388 14.51 32.69 14.19
CA GLU A 388 15.14 31.78 15.15
C GLU A 388 14.28 30.51 15.42
N ASP A 389 12.95 30.66 15.44
CA ASP A 389 12.03 29.56 15.64
C ASP A 389 12.00 28.62 14.41
N ILE A 390 12.09 29.18 13.20
CA ILE A 390 12.25 28.41 11.97
C ILE A 390 13.55 27.62 11.99
N GLU A 391 14.62 28.19 12.48
CA GLU A 391 15.89 27.48 12.65
C GLU A 391 15.77 26.35 13.70
N ALA A 392 15.01 26.56 14.77
CA ALA A 392 14.72 25.52 15.75
C ALA A 392 13.89 24.37 15.13
N LEU A 393 12.88 24.68 14.32
CA LEU A 393 12.12 23.67 13.55
C LEU A 393 13.03 22.87 12.61
N ARG A 394 13.96 23.54 11.91
CA ARG A 394 14.96 22.87 11.06
C ARG A 394 15.83 21.88 11.84
N LYS A 395 16.29 22.27 13.02
CA LYS A 395 17.08 21.40 13.92
C LYS A 395 16.28 20.18 14.42
N GLN A 396 14.95 20.29 14.45
CA GLN A 396 14.04 19.19 14.76
C GLN A 396 13.68 18.33 13.53
N GLY A 397 14.33 18.57 12.39
CA GLY A 397 14.14 17.81 11.17
C GLY A 397 13.03 18.33 10.25
N VAL A 398 12.34 19.43 10.59
CA VAL A 398 11.34 20.03 9.70
C VAL A 398 12.05 20.65 8.49
N ARG A 399 11.69 20.25 7.30
CA ARG A 399 12.21 20.78 6.04
C ARG A 399 11.19 21.56 5.23
N ARG A 400 9.91 21.24 5.41
CA ARG A 400 8.80 21.91 4.72
C ARG A 400 7.74 22.34 5.71
N ILE A 401 7.11 23.48 5.45
CA ILE A 401 5.95 23.96 6.17
C ILE A 401 4.82 24.15 5.16
N ILE A 402 3.65 23.59 5.46
CA ILE A 402 2.41 23.75 4.71
C ILE A 402 1.48 24.60 5.58
N PHE A 403 0.94 25.68 5.01
CA PHE A 403 -0.09 26.48 5.67
C PHE A 403 -1.35 26.53 4.81
N ALA A 404 -2.47 26.11 5.37
CA ALA A 404 -3.76 26.02 4.68
C ALA A 404 -4.84 26.85 5.38
N THR A 405 -5.64 27.53 4.59
CA THR A 405 -6.91 28.17 4.94
C THR A 405 -8.03 27.58 4.07
N LYS A 406 -9.27 28.06 4.19
CA LYS A 406 -10.37 27.55 3.36
C LYS A 406 -10.13 27.62 1.86
N ARG A 407 -9.39 28.63 1.39
CA ARG A 407 -9.25 28.94 -0.05
C ARG A 407 -7.82 28.97 -0.57
N ALA A 408 -6.83 28.87 0.32
CA ALA A 408 -5.44 28.95 -0.08
C ALA A 408 -4.60 27.93 0.68
N THR A 409 -3.67 27.31 -0.03
CA THR A 409 -2.63 26.47 0.56
C THR A 409 -1.27 26.92 0.05
N SER A 410 -0.33 27.10 0.97
CA SER A 410 1.04 27.46 0.66
C SER A 410 2.01 26.46 1.23
N THR A 411 2.98 26.06 0.40
CA THR A 411 4.09 25.18 0.83
C THR A 411 5.40 25.92 0.62
N PHE A 412 6.29 25.87 1.60
CA PHE A 412 7.62 26.46 1.48
C PHE A 412 8.68 25.62 2.18
N LEU A 413 9.90 25.68 1.67
CA LEU A 413 11.06 25.03 2.26
C LEU A 413 11.62 25.88 3.39
N VAL A 414 11.89 25.23 4.51
CA VAL A 414 12.50 25.88 5.70
C VAL A 414 13.85 26.50 5.35
N SER A 415 14.67 25.85 4.49
CA SER A 415 15.96 26.39 4.02
C SER A 415 15.79 27.70 3.26
N GLU A 416 14.84 27.75 2.32
CA GLU A 416 14.58 28.96 1.51
C GLU A 416 14.02 30.11 2.35
N LEU A 417 13.18 29.80 3.35
CA LEU A 417 12.71 30.80 4.29
C LEU A 417 13.87 31.39 5.12
N LEU A 418 14.79 30.56 5.57
CA LEU A 418 15.97 31.00 6.32
C LEU A 418 16.95 31.86 5.49
N GLU A 419 17.04 31.64 4.17
CA GLU A 419 17.80 32.52 3.27
C GLU A 419 17.25 33.95 3.22
N LYS A 420 15.96 34.12 3.55
CA LYS A 420 15.32 35.46 3.65
C LYS A 420 15.60 36.19 4.97
N ARG A 421 16.32 35.58 5.89
CA ARG A 421 16.66 36.17 7.20
C ARG A 421 17.35 37.55 7.11
N ALA A 422 18.10 37.79 6.04
CA ALA A 422 18.73 39.07 5.80
C ALA A 422 17.73 40.26 5.69
N TYR A 423 16.44 39.94 5.51
CA TYR A 423 15.37 40.94 5.38
C TYR A 423 14.61 41.16 6.68
N GLY A 424 14.84 40.33 7.72
CA GLY A 424 14.26 40.55 9.05
C GLY A 424 14.16 39.30 9.93
N GLU A 425 13.93 39.55 11.21
CA GLU A 425 13.83 38.53 12.25
C GLU A 425 12.40 38.00 12.45
N ILE A 426 11.36 38.74 11.98
CA ILE A 426 9.97 38.32 12.06
C ILE A 426 9.45 38.12 10.62
N TRP A 427 8.78 37.03 10.40
CA TRP A 427 8.15 36.68 9.14
C TRP A 427 6.65 36.48 9.32
N SER A 428 5.87 36.71 8.26
CA SER A 428 4.46 36.44 8.24
C SER A 428 4.03 35.97 6.84
N LEU A 429 3.21 34.93 6.80
CA LEU A 429 2.52 34.44 5.59
C LEU A 429 1.03 34.72 5.77
N ILE A 430 0.45 35.50 4.87
CA ILE A 430 -0.93 35.96 4.95
C ILE A 430 -1.73 35.28 3.83
N HIS A 431 -2.82 34.63 4.20
CA HIS A 431 -3.85 34.20 3.29
C HIS A 431 -5.08 35.09 3.48
N ASP A 432 -5.57 35.69 2.40
CA ASP A 432 -6.81 36.49 2.34
C ASP A 432 -7.65 36.01 1.15
N GLY A 433 -8.56 35.08 1.40
CA GLY A 433 -9.24 34.32 0.36
C GLY A 433 -8.23 33.50 -0.46
N GLU A 434 -8.14 33.76 -1.76
CA GLU A 434 -7.18 33.15 -2.67
C GLU A 434 -5.84 33.92 -2.77
N ASN A 435 -5.77 35.11 -2.14
CA ASN A 435 -4.56 35.92 -2.17
C ASN A 435 -3.57 35.44 -1.10
N VAL A 436 -2.31 35.36 -1.49
CA VAL A 436 -1.22 34.97 -0.61
C VAL A 436 -0.13 36.03 -0.64
N ALA A 437 0.27 36.50 0.53
CA ALA A 437 1.35 37.45 0.69
C ALA A 437 2.34 36.99 1.77
N PHE A 438 3.63 37.25 1.56
CA PHE A 438 4.66 37.02 2.54
C PHE A 438 5.33 38.33 2.91
N THR A 439 5.59 38.53 4.20
CA THR A 439 6.32 39.71 4.70
C THR A 439 7.47 39.25 5.60
N ALA A 440 8.56 39.99 5.53
CA ALA A 440 9.61 39.89 6.54
C ALA A 440 9.97 41.33 6.94
N VAL A 441 9.80 41.68 8.23
CA VAL A 441 10.02 43.02 8.78
C VAL A 441 9.38 44.14 7.95
N GLU A 442 8.06 44.21 7.96
CA GLU A 442 7.22 45.28 7.36
C GLU A 442 7.36 45.49 5.85
N LYS A 443 8.15 44.65 5.17
CA LYS A 443 8.34 44.75 3.73
C LYS A 443 7.79 43.54 3.00
N MET A 444 6.87 43.76 2.07
CA MET A 444 6.39 42.72 1.14
C MET A 444 7.56 42.21 0.28
N MET A 445 7.70 40.91 0.19
CA MET A 445 8.71 40.24 -0.62
C MET A 445 8.06 39.40 -1.70
N ASP A 446 8.71 39.33 -2.87
CA ASP A 446 8.34 38.35 -3.90
C ASP A 446 8.82 36.95 -3.46
N ILE A 447 7.86 36.10 -3.19
CA ILE A 447 8.09 34.69 -2.78
C ILE A 447 7.58 33.69 -3.81
N SER A 448 7.24 34.16 -5.02
CA SER A 448 6.71 33.30 -6.09
C SER A 448 7.66 32.13 -6.42
N SER A 449 8.96 32.31 -6.19
CA SER A 449 9.99 31.28 -6.37
C SER A 449 10.06 30.22 -5.24
N ILE A 450 9.45 30.50 -4.08
CA ILE A 450 9.52 29.60 -2.89
C ILE A 450 8.15 29.04 -2.50
N LEU A 451 7.06 29.57 -3.07
CA LEU A 451 5.71 29.09 -2.84
C LEU A 451 5.26 28.21 -4.00
N THR A 452 4.88 26.99 -3.70
CA THR A 452 4.11 26.15 -4.62
C THR A 452 2.64 26.28 -4.24
N ARG A 453 1.81 26.78 -5.16
CA ARG A 453 0.35 26.74 -5.02
C ARG A 453 -0.13 25.36 -5.49
N LEU A 454 -0.85 24.68 -4.65
CA LEU A 454 -1.56 23.44 -4.98
C LEU A 454 -2.90 23.78 -5.64
#